data_8af36c8e5180ab87c9bca31dfb3c91c8
#
_entry.id   8af36c8e5180ab87c9bca31dfb3c91c8
#
_cell.length_a   1.000
_cell.length_b   1.000
_cell.length_c   1.000
_cell.angle_alpha   90.00
_cell.angle_beta   90.00
_cell.angle_gamma   90.00
#
_symmetry.space_group_name_H-M   'P 1'
#
loop_
_entity.id
_entity.type
_entity.pdbx_description
1 polymer ?
#
loop_
_entity_poly.entity_id
_entity_poly.type
_entity_poly.pdbx_seq_one_letter_code
_entity_poly.pdbx_strand_id
1 'polypeptide(L)'
;MGQPPGRSLEQGIRRYDRRVPPSIRVGTCSWADESLSKWWYPRGVNGAEARLRYYAERFDTVELDATYYRLPDEEQVAKWVERTPTGFIFHVKAFGLMTRHPVKLEGLPPELREGMPVDERGRVDRPPRELRGEVFRRFHEALEPFRAAGKLGGILFQLPSYVVRKPASLDYLAWAKEELRGDEMLVEFRHRSWLDDDARASTLAFLEELGAGHVVVDAPKTEARNLVPTVLALTSPTLYVRYHGRNAGTWNKRGGSAAERFDYLYSEEELAEWAAAIRPLADEAENAYAMFNNNGRSPSPPGLGEREWFAQAPVNALRFKELVAGREAGVA
;
A
#
# COMPACT_ATOMS: atom_id res chain seq x y z
N MET A 1 -19.18 30.12 -46.75
CA MET A 1 -19.47 29.24 -45.59
C MET A 1 -18.24 28.33 -45.42
N GLY A 2 -17.33 28.74 -44.55
CA GLY A 2 -16.10 28.01 -44.30
C GLY A 2 -16.28 27.12 -43.07
N GLN A 3 -15.89 25.86 -43.19
CA GLN A 3 -15.78 24.93 -42.07
C GLN A 3 -14.60 25.34 -41.18
N PRO A 4 -14.73 25.21 -39.83
CA PRO A 4 -13.60 25.44 -38.93
C PRO A 4 -12.62 24.25 -38.98
N PRO A 5 -11.30 24.50 -38.77
CA PRO A 5 -10.29 23.46 -38.83
C PRO A 5 -10.39 22.51 -37.60
N GLY A 6 -10.34 21.22 -37.89
CA GLY A 6 -10.28 20.18 -36.89
C GLY A 6 -9.05 20.33 -35.98
N ARG A 7 -9.27 20.37 -34.68
CA ARG A 7 -8.20 20.24 -33.67
C ARG A 7 -7.72 18.80 -33.66
N SER A 8 -6.47 18.58 -33.98
CA SER A 8 -5.80 17.29 -33.80
C SER A 8 -5.67 16.96 -32.32
N LEU A 9 -6.10 15.75 -31.93
CA LEU A 9 -5.93 15.15 -30.62
C LEU A 9 -4.47 14.65 -30.44
N GLU A 10 -3.51 15.54 -30.63
CA GLU A 10 -2.13 15.33 -30.20
C GLU A 10 -1.76 16.34 -29.12
N GLN A 11 -2.34 16.19 -27.94
CA GLN A 11 -1.87 16.85 -26.73
C GLN A 11 -1.38 15.77 -25.77
N GLY A 12 -0.09 15.37 -25.91
CA GLY A 12 0.88 15.88 -24.97
C GLY A 12 1.07 14.96 -23.80
N ILE A 13 1.38 13.63 -24.03
CA ILE A 13 2.17 12.88 -23.05
C ILE A 13 3.54 13.56 -23.04
N ARG A 14 3.81 14.38 -22.02
CA ARG A 14 5.18 14.87 -21.78
C ARG A 14 6.03 13.66 -21.43
N ARG A 15 6.71 13.09 -22.42
CA ARG A 15 7.83 12.19 -22.20
C ARG A 15 8.90 13.02 -21.48
N TYR A 16 9.00 12.84 -20.17
CA TYR A 16 10.15 13.29 -19.42
C TYR A 16 11.35 12.50 -19.97
N ASP A 17 12.30 13.22 -20.55
CA ASP A 17 13.58 12.67 -21.01
C ASP A 17 14.44 12.30 -19.78
N ARG A 18 14.09 11.20 -19.10
CA ARG A 18 14.88 10.63 -18.01
C ARG A 18 15.85 9.62 -18.60
N ARG A 19 17.11 9.96 -18.57
CA ARG A 19 18.21 9.09 -19.04
C ARG A 19 18.45 7.85 -18.16
N VAL A 20 17.82 7.78 -16.96
CA VAL A 20 17.90 6.64 -16.04
C VAL A 20 16.49 6.34 -15.55
N PRO A 21 15.96 5.13 -15.78
CA PRO A 21 14.65 4.73 -15.23
C PRO A 21 14.67 4.76 -13.71
N PRO A 22 13.55 5.07 -13.04
CA PRO A 22 13.50 5.09 -11.58
C PRO A 22 13.78 3.69 -11.04
N SER A 23 14.59 3.61 -9.99
CA SER A 23 14.81 2.36 -9.27
C SER A 23 13.51 1.93 -8.59
N ILE A 24 13.21 0.62 -8.66
CA ILE A 24 12.07 0.05 -7.91
C ILE A 24 12.48 -0.06 -6.45
N ARG A 25 11.85 0.76 -5.60
CA ARG A 25 12.03 0.66 -4.15
C ARG A 25 11.24 -0.50 -3.59
N VAL A 26 11.89 -1.31 -2.77
CA VAL A 26 11.29 -2.53 -2.21
C VAL A 26 11.20 -2.41 -0.70
N GLY A 27 10.08 -2.81 -0.13
CA GLY A 27 9.84 -2.80 1.31
C GLY A 27 8.77 -3.80 1.74
N THR A 28 8.37 -3.72 3.00
CA THR A 28 7.32 -4.56 3.59
C THR A 28 6.19 -3.72 4.15
N CYS A 29 5.03 -4.35 4.36
CA CYS A 29 3.84 -3.69 4.93
C CYS A 29 3.87 -3.71 6.47
N SER A 30 4.93 -3.31 7.05
CA SER A 30 5.26 -3.00 8.45
C SER A 30 6.73 -3.36 8.71
N TRP A 31 7.38 -2.64 9.63
CA TRP A 31 8.64 -3.08 10.25
C TRP A 31 8.43 -3.70 11.64
N ALA A 32 7.23 -3.63 12.19
CA ALA A 32 6.89 -4.05 13.55
C ALA A 32 5.89 -5.21 13.58
N ASP A 33 5.61 -5.83 12.44
CA ASP A 33 4.78 -7.03 12.34
C ASP A 33 5.31 -8.14 13.26
N GLU A 34 4.40 -8.98 13.74
CA GLU A 34 4.73 -10.05 14.67
C GLU A 34 5.76 -11.03 14.08
N SER A 35 5.63 -11.35 12.78
CA SER A 35 6.57 -12.27 12.10
C SER A 35 7.96 -11.69 12.03
N LEU A 36 8.10 -10.40 11.66
CA LEU A 36 9.39 -9.72 11.66
C LEU A 36 9.96 -9.63 13.06
N SER A 37 9.14 -9.26 14.03
CA SER A 37 9.55 -9.07 15.43
C SER A 37 10.09 -10.35 16.06
N LYS A 38 9.53 -11.51 15.71
CA LYS A 38 9.92 -12.82 16.23
C LYS A 38 11.02 -13.50 15.41
N TRP A 39 11.03 -13.34 14.09
CA TRP A 39 11.74 -14.24 13.19
C TRP A 39 12.76 -13.56 12.27
N TRP A 40 12.77 -12.21 12.17
CA TRP A 40 13.70 -11.50 11.28
C TRP A 40 14.77 -10.69 12.00
N TYR A 41 14.43 -9.92 13.03
CA TYR A 41 15.40 -9.07 13.72
C TYR A 41 16.43 -9.92 14.48
N PRO A 42 17.74 -9.59 14.42
CA PRO A 42 18.75 -10.31 15.18
C PRO A 42 18.57 -10.14 16.70
N ARG A 43 19.17 -11.05 17.47
CA ARG A 43 19.19 -10.93 18.93
C ARG A 43 19.77 -9.57 19.33
N GLY A 44 19.15 -8.89 20.27
CA GLY A 44 19.57 -7.56 20.75
C GLY A 44 18.90 -6.37 20.03
N VAL A 45 18.26 -6.56 18.87
CA VAL A 45 17.46 -5.51 18.23
C VAL A 45 16.03 -5.55 18.81
N ASN A 46 15.87 -4.85 19.93
CA ASN A 46 14.64 -4.80 20.69
C ASN A 46 14.05 -3.37 20.71
N GLY A 47 12.72 -3.29 20.80
CA GLY A 47 12.03 -2.01 20.82
C GLY A 47 11.80 -1.40 19.44
N ALA A 48 10.84 -0.48 19.37
CA ALA A 48 10.37 0.10 18.11
C ALA A 48 11.45 0.90 17.37
N GLU A 49 12.28 1.64 18.11
CA GLU A 49 13.34 2.45 17.51
C GLU A 49 14.44 1.61 16.90
N ALA A 50 15.02 0.67 17.68
CA ALA A 50 16.10 -0.19 17.18
C ALA A 50 15.66 -1.01 15.96
N ARG A 51 14.41 -1.49 15.96
CA ARG A 51 13.82 -2.19 14.81
C ARG A 51 13.69 -1.32 13.58
N LEU A 52 13.19 -0.07 13.74
CA LEU A 52 13.06 0.84 12.59
C LEU A 52 14.41 1.22 12.01
N ARG A 53 15.41 1.51 12.86
CA ARG A 53 16.78 1.80 12.40
C ARG A 53 17.38 0.59 11.64
N TYR A 54 17.30 -0.60 12.21
CA TYR A 54 17.76 -1.83 11.57
C TYR A 54 17.06 -2.10 10.23
N TYR A 55 15.75 -1.84 10.16
CA TYR A 55 14.94 -1.98 8.95
C TYR A 55 15.40 -1.00 7.87
N ALA A 56 15.60 0.27 8.24
CA ALA A 56 15.97 1.34 7.32
C ALA A 56 17.42 1.23 6.78
N GLU A 57 18.27 0.40 7.38
CA GLU A 57 19.58 0.02 6.82
C GLU A 57 19.46 -0.94 5.63
N ARG A 58 18.32 -1.62 5.46
CA ARG A 58 18.12 -2.70 4.48
C ARG A 58 17.09 -2.36 3.40
N PHE A 59 16.15 -1.52 3.76
CA PHE A 59 15.06 -1.08 2.88
C PHE A 59 15.00 0.44 2.81
N ASP A 60 14.55 0.95 1.67
CA ASP A 60 14.44 2.39 1.40
C ASP A 60 12.99 2.89 1.55
N THR A 61 12.05 2.00 1.82
CA THR A 61 10.63 2.28 1.97
C THR A 61 9.94 1.30 2.89
N VAL A 62 8.81 1.74 3.46
CA VAL A 62 7.93 0.90 4.29
C VAL A 62 6.48 1.38 4.16
N GLU A 63 5.52 0.47 4.32
CA GLU A 63 4.11 0.80 4.50
C GLU A 63 3.74 0.75 5.99
N LEU A 64 3.03 1.78 6.46
CA LEU A 64 2.55 1.90 7.83
C LEU A 64 1.15 1.32 7.97
N ASP A 65 1.02 0.07 8.37
CA ASP A 65 -0.27 -0.58 8.61
C ASP A 65 -0.92 -0.18 9.95
N ALA A 66 -0.15 0.25 10.94
CA ALA A 66 -0.65 0.60 12.28
C ALA A 66 -1.65 1.78 12.25
N THR A 67 -1.50 2.70 11.32
CA THR A 67 -2.36 3.86 11.14
C THR A 67 -3.79 3.50 10.70
N TYR A 68 -3.99 2.30 10.17
CA TYR A 68 -5.33 1.77 9.89
C TYR A 68 -6.17 1.58 11.16
N TYR A 69 -5.55 1.20 12.26
CA TYR A 69 -6.24 0.89 13.52
C TYR A 69 -6.39 2.09 14.45
N ARG A 70 -5.49 3.06 14.33
CA ARG A 70 -5.45 4.26 15.16
C ARG A 70 -4.89 5.44 14.37
N LEU A 71 -5.50 6.61 14.53
CA LEU A 71 -4.96 7.84 13.96
C LEU A 71 -3.54 8.08 14.52
N PRO A 72 -2.55 8.35 13.66
CA PRO A 72 -1.22 8.75 14.11
C PRO A 72 -1.28 10.11 14.80
N ASP A 73 -0.30 10.41 15.62
CA ASP A 73 -0.04 11.75 16.12
C ASP A 73 1.27 12.29 15.53
N GLU A 74 1.38 13.62 15.47
CA GLU A 74 2.50 14.32 14.86
C GLU A 74 3.84 13.98 15.54
N GLU A 75 3.86 13.86 16.87
CA GLU A 75 5.08 13.54 17.63
C GLU A 75 5.60 12.14 17.27
N GLN A 76 4.70 11.18 17.11
CA GLN A 76 5.05 9.83 16.68
C GLN A 76 5.61 9.83 15.27
N VAL A 77 5.01 10.59 14.34
CA VAL A 77 5.47 10.71 12.96
C VAL A 77 6.86 11.38 12.92
N ALA A 78 7.08 12.44 13.70
CA ALA A 78 8.38 13.09 13.83
C ALA A 78 9.49 12.12 14.31
N LYS A 79 9.17 11.25 15.27
CA LYS A 79 10.11 10.21 15.74
C LYS A 79 10.45 9.21 14.62
N TRP A 80 9.52 8.86 13.75
CA TRP A 80 9.81 7.99 12.61
C TRP A 80 10.71 8.68 11.57
N VAL A 81 10.51 10.00 11.35
CA VAL A 81 11.39 10.79 10.48
C VAL A 81 12.83 10.78 10.99
N GLU A 82 13.05 11.03 12.29
CA GLU A 82 14.38 11.06 12.90
C GLU A 82 15.11 9.70 12.83
N ARG A 83 14.35 8.61 12.89
CA ARG A 83 14.91 7.25 12.98
C ARG A 83 15.25 6.63 11.64
N THR A 84 15.06 7.36 10.54
CA THR A 84 15.29 6.87 9.19
C THR A 84 16.20 7.80 8.39
N PRO A 85 17.02 7.30 7.47
CA PRO A 85 17.93 8.11 6.68
C PRO A 85 17.18 9.05 5.72
N THR A 86 17.90 10.05 5.19
CA THR A 86 17.41 10.89 4.10
C THR A 86 17.04 10.03 2.90
N GLY A 87 15.89 10.33 2.25
CA GLY A 87 15.40 9.58 1.10
C GLY A 87 14.63 8.30 1.44
N PHE A 88 14.52 7.92 2.72
CA PHE A 88 13.61 6.86 3.15
C PHE A 88 12.16 7.31 2.99
N ILE A 89 11.30 6.47 2.38
CA ILE A 89 9.92 6.80 2.05
C ILE A 89 8.94 5.98 2.88
N PHE A 90 7.94 6.65 3.45
CA PHE A 90 6.82 6.04 4.14
C PHE A 90 5.56 6.11 3.28
N HIS A 91 4.92 4.98 3.07
CA HIS A 91 3.54 4.91 2.60
C HIS A 91 2.64 4.69 3.80
N VAL A 92 1.57 5.45 3.91
CA VAL A 92 0.73 5.45 5.10
C VAL A 92 -0.64 4.87 4.78
N LYS A 93 -0.99 3.76 5.42
CA LYS A 93 -2.33 3.20 5.25
C LYS A 93 -3.36 4.12 5.89
N ALA A 94 -4.35 4.52 5.12
CA ALA A 94 -5.43 5.37 5.60
C ALA A 94 -6.14 4.72 6.80
N PHE A 95 -6.51 5.54 7.78
CA PHE A 95 -7.28 5.08 8.94
C PHE A 95 -8.59 4.41 8.49
N GLY A 96 -8.96 3.31 9.13
CA GLY A 96 -10.06 2.47 8.67
C GLY A 96 -11.37 3.21 8.39
N LEU A 97 -11.70 4.23 9.18
CA LEU A 97 -12.90 5.04 8.98
C LEU A 97 -12.87 5.84 7.68
N MET A 98 -11.69 6.28 7.23
CA MET A 98 -11.51 6.98 5.95
C MET A 98 -11.78 6.07 4.76
N THR A 99 -11.56 4.77 4.91
CA THR A 99 -11.76 3.76 3.85
C THR A 99 -13.08 3.00 3.98
N ARG A 100 -14.02 3.51 4.79
CA ARG A 100 -15.35 2.91 5.04
C ARG A 100 -15.31 1.58 5.80
N HIS A 101 -14.24 1.28 6.52
CA HIS A 101 -14.25 0.20 7.50
C HIS A 101 -14.84 0.69 8.83
N PRO A 102 -15.63 -0.12 9.53
CA PRO A 102 -16.00 0.17 10.90
C PRO A 102 -14.76 0.05 11.81
N VAL A 103 -14.59 1.03 12.69
CA VAL A 103 -13.44 1.07 13.62
C VAL A 103 -13.92 1.08 15.06
N LYS A 104 -13.10 0.58 15.98
CA LYS A 104 -13.37 0.70 17.41
C LYS A 104 -13.34 2.17 17.83
N LEU A 105 -14.22 2.60 18.70
CA LEU A 105 -14.29 3.97 19.19
C LEU A 105 -12.95 4.42 19.82
N GLU A 106 -12.25 3.49 20.50
CA GLU A 106 -10.95 3.75 21.12
C GLU A 106 -9.83 4.04 20.11
N GLY A 107 -10.01 3.70 18.83
CA GLY A 107 -9.09 4.04 17.74
C GLY A 107 -9.10 5.53 17.35
N LEU A 108 -10.13 6.26 17.80
CA LEU A 108 -10.22 7.71 17.63
C LEU A 108 -9.58 8.45 18.83
N PRO A 109 -9.00 9.63 18.61
CA PRO A 109 -8.62 10.53 19.69
C PRO A 109 -9.80 10.83 20.62
N PRO A 110 -9.58 11.04 21.94
CA PRO A 110 -10.66 11.28 22.90
C PRO A 110 -11.63 12.40 22.47
N GLU A 111 -11.10 13.47 21.86
CA GLU A 111 -11.86 14.64 21.43
C GLU A 111 -12.84 14.34 20.28
N LEU A 112 -12.59 13.29 19.52
CA LEU A 112 -13.45 12.85 18.42
C LEU A 112 -14.44 11.75 18.81
N ARG A 113 -14.40 11.27 20.06
CA ARG A 113 -15.28 10.17 20.52
C ARG A 113 -16.66 10.68 20.90
N GLU A 114 -16.74 11.91 21.42
CA GLU A 114 -17.99 12.52 21.80
C GLU A 114 -18.90 12.75 20.58
N GLY A 115 -20.14 12.28 20.65
CA GLY A 115 -21.09 12.38 19.56
C GLY A 115 -20.88 11.41 18.39
N MET A 116 -19.85 10.55 18.40
CA MET A 116 -19.68 9.54 17.35
C MET A 116 -20.73 8.43 17.48
N PRO A 117 -21.51 8.15 16.40
CA PRO A 117 -22.46 7.05 16.41
C PRO A 117 -21.72 5.72 16.44
N VAL A 118 -22.13 4.83 17.32
CA VAL A 118 -21.57 3.48 17.45
C VAL A 118 -22.62 2.41 17.14
N ASP A 119 -22.19 1.32 16.54
CA ASP A 119 -23.01 0.13 16.33
C ASP A 119 -23.14 -0.69 17.63
N GLU A 120 -23.94 -1.78 17.60
CA GLU A 120 -24.13 -2.71 18.72
C GLU A 120 -22.84 -3.35 19.27
N ARG A 121 -21.75 -3.29 18.49
CA ARG A 121 -20.41 -3.81 18.83
C ARG A 121 -19.46 -2.71 19.32
N GLY A 122 -19.97 -1.51 19.59
CA GLY A 122 -19.16 -0.35 20.01
C GLY A 122 -18.24 0.20 18.92
N ARG A 123 -18.55 -0.02 17.64
CA ARG A 123 -17.73 0.45 16.53
C ARG A 123 -18.41 1.63 15.82
N VAL A 124 -17.61 2.61 15.45
CA VAL A 124 -18.04 3.70 14.58
C VAL A 124 -18.11 3.15 13.14
N ASP A 125 -19.31 3.20 12.54
CA ASP A 125 -19.54 2.83 11.14
C ASP A 125 -20.30 3.96 10.45
N ARG A 126 -19.72 4.47 9.36
CA ARG A 126 -20.30 5.51 8.50
C ARG A 126 -20.82 6.75 9.25
N PRO A 127 -19.97 7.43 10.04
CA PRO A 127 -20.36 8.65 10.70
C PRO A 127 -20.79 9.73 9.68
N PRO A 128 -21.50 10.79 10.09
CA PRO A 128 -21.78 11.94 9.26
C PRO A 128 -20.54 12.46 8.53
N ARG A 129 -20.76 13.11 7.37
CA ARG A 129 -19.68 13.57 6.50
C ARG A 129 -18.74 14.55 7.22
N GLU A 130 -19.31 15.43 8.03
CA GLU A 130 -18.59 16.44 8.81
C GLU A 130 -17.61 15.78 9.80
N LEU A 131 -18.08 14.81 10.56
CA LEU A 131 -17.23 14.06 11.51
C LEU A 131 -16.15 13.25 10.78
N ARG A 132 -16.47 12.73 9.60
CA ARG A 132 -15.48 12.02 8.80
C ARG A 132 -14.45 12.99 8.21
N GLY A 133 -14.88 14.17 7.74
CA GLY A 133 -13.98 15.24 7.28
C GLY A 133 -12.99 15.65 8.36
N GLU A 134 -13.45 15.76 9.62
CA GLU A 134 -12.55 16.04 10.76
C GLU A 134 -11.50 14.92 10.97
N VAL A 135 -11.86 13.65 10.75
CA VAL A 135 -10.90 12.54 10.78
C VAL A 135 -9.84 12.69 9.69
N PHE A 136 -10.25 13.05 8.46
CA PHE A 136 -9.29 13.33 7.36
C PHE A 136 -8.38 14.49 7.70
N ARG A 137 -8.91 15.57 8.24
CA ARG A 137 -8.14 16.74 8.64
C ARG A 137 -7.05 16.38 9.65
N ARG A 138 -7.43 15.66 10.72
CA ARG A 138 -6.50 15.20 11.76
C ARG A 138 -5.44 14.24 11.22
N PHE A 139 -5.84 13.33 10.35
CA PHE A 139 -4.92 12.42 9.68
C PHE A 139 -3.91 13.18 8.83
N HIS A 140 -4.39 14.15 8.03
CA HIS A 140 -3.52 14.98 7.20
C HIS A 140 -2.53 15.79 8.05
N GLU A 141 -2.98 16.45 9.12
CA GLU A 141 -2.14 17.23 10.01
C GLU A 141 -1.05 16.38 10.68
N ALA A 142 -1.40 15.20 11.19
CA ALA A 142 -0.44 14.31 11.83
C ALA A 142 0.70 13.85 10.90
N LEU A 143 0.50 13.87 9.58
CA LEU A 143 1.52 13.48 8.60
C LEU A 143 2.44 14.63 8.16
N GLU A 144 2.27 15.83 8.72
CA GLU A 144 3.10 16.99 8.35
C GLU A 144 4.61 16.75 8.48
N PRO A 145 5.15 16.07 9.52
CA PRO A 145 6.58 15.80 9.58
C PRO A 145 7.11 14.94 8.42
N PHE A 146 6.30 14.01 7.88
CA PHE A 146 6.70 13.26 6.69
C PHE A 146 6.77 14.16 5.46
N ARG A 147 5.80 15.05 5.26
CA ARG A 147 5.80 16.01 4.14
C ARG A 147 6.98 16.98 4.22
N ALA A 148 7.16 17.60 5.39
CA ALA A 148 8.26 18.53 5.63
C ALA A 148 9.64 17.90 5.38
N ALA A 149 9.80 16.60 5.67
CA ALA A 149 11.03 15.85 5.45
C ALA A 149 11.15 15.25 4.02
N GLY A 150 10.14 15.41 3.15
CA GLY A 150 10.10 14.75 1.84
C GLY A 150 10.06 13.23 1.92
N LYS A 151 9.47 12.68 2.99
CA LYS A 151 9.40 11.24 3.26
C LYS A 151 8.01 10.62 3.09
N LEU A 152 6.98 11.40 2.74
CA LEU A 152 5.66 10.88 2.43
C LEU A 152 5.61 10.40 0.98
N GLY A 153 5.40 9.10 0.77
CA GLY A 153 5.26 8.50 -0.56
C GLY A 153 3.83 8.54 -1.07
N GLY A 154 2.87 8.18 -0.22
CA GLY A 154 1.45 8.19 -0.57
C GLY A 154 0.58 7.58 0.51
N ILE A 155 -0.72 7.80 0.38
CA ILE A 155 -1.75 7.29 1.30
C ILE A 155 -2.40 6.06 0.68
N LEU A 156 -2.18 4.88 1.26
CA LEU A 156 -2.83 3.66 0.81
C LEU A 156 -4.30 3.63 1.23
N PHE A 157 -5.17 3.75 0.26
CA PHE A 157 -6.62 3.76 0.42
C PHE A 157 -7.21 2.40 0.06
N GLN A 158 -7.02 1.41 0.94
CA GLN A 158 -7.54 0.05 0.76
C GLN A 158 -9.02 0.01 1.10
N LEU A 159 -9.89 -0.26 0.13
CA LEU A 159 -11.32 -0.41 0.35
C LEU A 159 -11.67 -1.79 0.93
N PRO A 160 -12.72 -1.90 1.77
CA PRO A 160 -13.20 -3.19 2.24
C PRO A 160 -13.87 -3.99 1.12
N SER A 161 -13.89 -5.31 1.28
CA SER A 161 -14.43 -6.25 0.28
C SER A 161 -15.95 -6.12 0.03
N TYR A 162 -16.68 -5.39 0.84
CA TYR A 162 -18.10 -5.12 0.62
C TYR A 162 -18.36 -3.78 -0.11
N VAL A 163 -17.33 -2.99 -0.38
CA VAL A 163 -17.46 -1.78 -1.19
C VAL A 163 -17.34 -2.14 -2.66
N VAL A 164 -18.50 -2.23 -3.30
CA VAL A 164 -18.64 -2.54 -4.73
C VAL A 164 -18.56 -1.27 -5.57
N ARG A 165 -18.23 -1.43 -6.86
CA ARG A 165 -18.27 -0.33 -7.82
C ARG A 165 -19.73 0.09 -8.07
N LYS A 166 -20.05 1.32 -7.74
CA LYS A 166 -21.35 1.97 -7.98
C LYS A 166 -21.18 3.49 -7.89
N PRO A 167 -22.11 4.32 -8.42
CA PRO A 167 -21.96 5.78 -8.41
C PRO A 167 -21.58 6.34 -7.05
N ALA A 168 -22.31 6.00 -5.99
CA ALA A 168 -22.01 6.48 -4.63
C ALA A 168 -20.62 6.05 -4.08
N SER A 169 -19.97 5.03 -4.66
CA SER A 169 -18.61 4.65 -4.30
C SER A 169 -17.58 5.46 -5.08
N LEU A 170 -17.88 5.81 -6.32
CA LEU A 170 -17.08 6.74 -7.12
C LEU A 170 -17.11 8.15 -6.52
N ASP A 171 -18.31 8.67 -6.19
CA ASP A 171 -18.49 9.96 -5.51
C ASP A 171 -17.74 10.02 -4.18
N TYR A 172 -17.73 8.90 -3.45
CA TYR A 172 -16.98 8.82 -2.20
C TYR A 172 -15.46 8.91 -2.41
N LEU A 173 -14.92 8.20 -3.42
CA LEU A 173 -13.49 8.26 -3.74
C LEU A 173 -13.08 9.67 -4.20
N ALA A 174 -13.91 10.33 -5.02
CA ALA A 174 -13.67 11.71 -5.43
C ALA A 174 -13.60 12.66 -4.24
N TRP A 175 -14.60 12.61 -3.36
CA TRP A 175 -14.59 13.38 -2.12
C TRP A 175 -13.39 13.07 -1.23
N ALA A 176 -13.05 11.79 -1.05
CA ALA A 176 -11.92 11.40 -0.23
C ALA A 176 -10.58 11.91 -0.78
N LYS A 177 -10.43 11.96 -2.11
CA LYS A 177 -9.25 12.55 -2.76
C LYS A 177 -9.12 14.04 -2.47
N GLU A 178 -10.22 14.78 -2.50
CA GLU A 178 -10.23 16.21 -2.13
C GLU A 178 -9.80 16.41 -0.66
N GLU A 179 -10.30 15.56 0.25
CA GLU A 179 -9.96 15.64 1.69
C GLU A 179 -8.48 15.30 1.98
N LEU A 180 -7.80 14.58 1.09
CA LEU A 180 -6.36 14.32 1.20
C LEU A 180 -5.47 15.53 0.84
N ARG A 181 -6.07 16.63 0.36
CA ARG A 181 -5.43 17.95 0.21
C ARG A 181 -4.10 17.94 -0.58
N GLY A 182 -4.03 17.13 -1.61
CA GLY A 182 -2.85 17.02 -2.47
C GLY A 182 -1.92 15.84 -2.15
N ASP A 183 -2.07 15.16 -1.03
CA ASP A 183 -1.35 13.91 -0.79
C ASP A 183 -1.72 12.87 -1.87
N GLU A 184 -0.75 12.06 -2.29
CA GLU A 184 -1.00 11.02 -3.28
C GLU A 184 -1.92 9.94 -2.72
N MET A 185 -2.98 9.63 -3.44
CA MET A 185 -3.94 8.58 -3.10
C MET A 185 -3.65 7.32 -3.89
N LEU A 186 -3.36 6.21 -3.21
CA LEU A 186 -3.12 4.89 -3.80
C LEU A 186 -4.30 3.98 -3.48
N VAL A 187 -5.09 3.59 -4.48
CA VAL A 187 -6.36 2.88 -4.27
C VAL A 187 -6.20 1.39 -4.49
N GLU A 188 -6.42 0.61 -3.43
CA GLU A 188 -6.48 -0.84 -3.48
C GLU A 188 -7.92 -1.32 -3.40
N PHE A 189 -8.38 -1.98 -4.45
CA PHE A 189 -9.69 -2.63 -4.49
C PHE A 189 -9.66 -4.03 -3.88
N ARG A 190 -10.76 -4.40 -3.21
CA ARG A 190 -10.95 -5.70 -2.55
C ARG A 190 -12.28 -6.35 -2.94
N HIS A 191 -12.90 -5.90 -4.02
CA HIS A 191 -14.08 -6.53 -4.62
C HIS A 191 -13.93 -6.53 -6.13
N ARG A 192 -14.15 -7.69 -6.77
CA ARG A 192 -13.91 -7.88 -8.20
C ARG A 192 -14.70 -6.95 -9.10
N SER A 193 -15.88 -6.47 -8.68
CA SER A 193 -16.69 -5.52 -9.46
C SER A 193 -15.98 -4.25 -9.89
N TRP A 194 -14.81 -3.96 -9.36
CA TRP A 194 -13.99 -2.82 -9.76
C TRP A 194 -13.11 -3.12 -10.97
N LEU A 195 -12.65 -4.37 -11.11
CA LEU A 195 -11.61 -4.77 -12.06
C LEU A 195 -12.01 -5.98 -12.93
N ASP A 196 -13.28 -6.43 -12.87
CA ASP A 196 -13.82 -7.37 -13.83
C ASP A 196 -13.78 -6.79 -15.24
N ASP A 197 -13.80 -7.62 -16.26
CA ASP A 197 -13.59 -7.23 -17.66
C ASP A 197 -14.49 -6.06 -18.10
N ASP A 198 -15.76 -6.06 -17.69
CA ASP A 198 -16.74 -5.02 -18.04
C ASP A 198 -16.45 -3.66 -17.36
N ALA A 199 -15.83 -3.65 -16.18
CA ALA A 199 -15.63 -2.46 -15.37
C ALA A 199 -14.19 -1.93 -15.41
N ARG A 200 -13.22 -2.76 -15.74
CA ARG A 200 -11.77 -2.47 -15.65
C ARG A 200 -11.40 -1.16 -16.33
N ALA A 201 -11.70 -1.04 -17.62
CA ALA A 201 -11.33 0.14 -18.40
C ALA A 201 -11.90 1.44 -17.80
N SER A 202 -13.18 1.42 -17.42
CA SER A 202 -13.84 2.59 -16.82
C SER A 202 -13.39 2.88 -15.38
N THR A 203 -12.91 1.88 -14.64
CA THR A 203 -12.33 2.07 -13.31
C THR A 203 -10.94 2.71 -13.41
N LEU A 204 -10.10 2.24 -14.32
CA LEU A 204 -8.77 2.82 -14.52
C LEU A 204 -8.86 4.25 -15.02
N ALA A 205 -9.72 4.53 -16.03
CA ALA A 205 -9.96 5.88 -16.51
C ALA A 205 -10.47 6.83 -15.40
N PHE A 206 -11.34 6.35 -14.52
CA PHE A 206 -11.78 7.12 -13.35
C PHE A 206 -10.63 7.45 -12.40
N LEU A 207 -9.72 6.50 -12.13
CA LEU A 207 -8.55 6.77 -11.28
C LEU A 207 -7.58 7.77 -11.93
N GLU A 208 -7.35 7.68 -13.25
CA GLU A 208 -6.54 8.63 -14.02
C GLU A 208 -7.14 10.05 -13.94
N GLU A 209 -8.45 10.20 -14.19
CA GLU A 209 -9.15 11.48 -14.08
C GLU A 209 -9.08 12.05 -12.65
N LEU A 210 -9.17 11.19 -11.64
CA LEU A 210 -9.08 11.55 -10.23
C LEU A 210 -7.64 11.92 -9.80
N GLY A 211 -6.63 11.55 -10.59
CA GLY A 211 -5.22 11.65 -10.20
C GLY A 211 -4.88 10.74 -9.01
N ALA A 212 -5.43 9.52 -9.00
CA ALA A 212 -5.19 8.51 -7.98
C ALA A 212 -4.50 7.28 -8.57
N GLY A 213 -3.54 6.71 -7.82
CA GLY A 213 -2.78 5.53 -8.24
C GLY A 213 -3.57 4.23 -8.05
N HIS A 214 -3.62 3.41 -9.11
CA HIS A 214 -4.06 2.03 -8.99
C HIS A 214 -3.02 1.20 -8.26
N VAL A 215 -3.42 0.50 -7.20
CA VAL A 215 -2.57 -0.47 -6.52
C VAL A 215 -2.66 -1.83 -7.22
N VAL A 216 -1.56 -2.25 -7.82
CA VAL A 216 -1.42 -3.59 -8.39
C VAL A 216 -1.32 -4.60 -7.26
N VAL A 217 -2.15 -5.65 -7.30
CA VAL A 217 -2.22 -6.67 -6.24
C VAL A 217 -1.85 -8.04 -6.78
N ASP A 218 -0.92 -8.71 -6.10
CA ASP A 218 -0.74 -10.16 -6.22
C ASP A 218 -1.44 -10.85 -5.04
N ALA A 219 -2.41 -11.72 -5.36
CA ALA A 219 -3.22 -12.46 -4.42
C ALA A 219 -3.64 -13.80 -5.05
N PRO A 220 -4.28 -14.73 -4.31
CA PRO A 220 -4.76 -15.99 -4.90
C PRO A 220 -5.67 -15.75 -6.09
N LYS A 221 -5.44 -16.48 -7.17
CA LYS A 221 -6.25 -16.42 -8.39
C LYS A 221 -7.46 -17.37 -8.24
N THR A 222 -8.56 -16.85 -7.73
CA THR A 222 -9.82 -17.60 -7.57
C THR A 222 -11.01 -16.75 -7.99
N GLU A 223 -12.19 -17.37 -8.17
CA GLU A 223 -13.44 -16.67 -8.51
C GLU A 223 -14.14 -16.01 -7.30
N ALA A 224 -13.49 -15.94 -6.15
CA ALA A 224 -14.05 -15.30 -4.96
C ALA A 224 -14.25 -13.79 -5.17
N ARG A 225 -15.41 -13.28 -4.77
CA ARG A 225 -15.78 -11.87 -4.99
C ARG A 225 -14.87 -10.86 -4.29
N ASN A 226 -14.22 -11.26 -3.21
CA ASN A 226 -13.26 -10.45 -2.44
C ASN A 226 -11.82 -10.57 -2.94
N LEU A 227 -11.61 -11.19 -4.09
CA LEU A 227 -10.36 -11.25 -4.82
C LEU A 227 -10.54 -10.53 -6.16
N VAL A 228 -9.64 -9.61 -6.42
CA VAL A 228 -9.61 -8.87 -7.69
C VAL A 228 -8.63 -9.55 -8.66
N PRO A 229 -8.88 -9.50 -9.97
CA PRO A 229 -7.87 -9.89 -10.93
C PRO A 229 -6.63 -9.00 -10.81
N THR A 230 -5.45 -9.56 -11.05
CA THR A 230 -4.22 -8.79 -11.16
C THR A 230 -4.28 -7.94 -12.43
N VAL A 231 -4.26 -6.62 -12.28
CA VAL A 231 -4.28 -5.67 -13.38
C VAL A 231 -3.00 -4.84 -13.34
N LEU A 232 -2.14 -5.02 -14.34
CA LEU A 232 -0.92 -4.24 -14.51
C LEU A 232 -1.27 -2.94 -15.24
N ALA A 233 -1.44 -1.86 -14.49
CA ALA A 233 -1.78 -0.54 -15.03
C ALA A 233 -1.18 0.57 -14.16
N LEU A 234 -0.82 1.67 -14.81
CA LEU A 234 -0.35 2.90 -14.19
C LEU A 234 -1.44 3.97 -14.40
N THR A 235 -2.00 4.54 -13.32
CA THR A 235 -3.04 5.58 -13.35
C THR A 235 -2.60 6.88 -12.66
N SER A 236 -1.40 6.91 -12.10
CA SER A 236 -0.74 8.08 -11.52
C SER A 236 0.76 7.98 -11.79
N PRO A 237 1.56 9.01 -11.48
CA PRO A 237 3.02 8.94 -11.62
C PRO A 237 3.69 7.85 -10.76
N THR A 238 2.95 7.19 -9.87
CA THR A 238 3.48 6.16 -8.96
C THR A 238 2.97 4.77 -9.30
N LEU A 239 3.88 3.84 -9.58
CA LEU A 239 3.62 2.40 -9.58
C LEU A 239 3.68 1.88 -8.14
N TYR A 240 2.60 1.27 -7.67
CA TYR A 240 2.53 0.67 -6.34
C TYR A 240 2.03 -0.76 -6.42
N VAL A 241 2.87 -1.72 -6.04
CA VAL A 241 2.56 -3.16 -6.12
C VAL A 241 2.54 -3.76 -4.71
N ARG A 242 1.50 -4.51 -4.37
CA ARG A 242 1.37 -5.21 -3.09
C ARG A 242 1.32 -6.73 -3.30
N TYR A 243 2.25 -7.42 -2.67
CA TYR A 243 2.40 -8.87 -2.70
C TYR A 243 1.77 -9.49 -1.45
N HIS A 244 0.54 -9.99 -1.58
CA HIS A 244 -0.21 -10.57 -0.45
C HIS A 244 0.03 -12.07 -0.25
N GLY A 245 0.75 -12.70 -1.18
CA GLY A 245 0.85 -14.15 -1.24
C GLY A 245 -0.34 -14.81 -1.93
N ARG A 246 -0.15 -16.06 -2.38
CA ARG A 246 -1.13 -16.79 -3.21
C ARG A 246 -1.77 -17.96 -2.47
N ASN A 247 -1.89 -17.88 -1.14
CA ASN A 247 -2.48 -18.95 -0.32
C ASN A 247 -4.01 -18.99 -0.44
N ALA A 248 -4.51 -19.69 -1.47
CA ALA A 248 -5.94 -19.84 -1.72
C ALA A 248 -6.66 -20.61 -0.60
N GLY A 249 -5.98 -21.54 0.06
CA GLY A 249 -6.57 -22.43 1.08
C GLY A 249 -7.00 -21.70 2.36
N THR A 250 -6.31 -20.63 2.71
CA THR A 250 -6.57 -19.88 3.95
C THR A 250 -7.20 -18.50 3.72
N TRP A 251 -7.25 -18.01 2.48
CA TRP A 251 -7.71 -16.65 2.16
C TRP A 251 -9.10 -16.33 2.72
N ASN A 252 -10.04 -17.24 2.58
CA ASN A 252 -11.42 -17.10 3.03
C ASN A 252 -11.77 -17.99 4.23
N LYS A 253 -10.77 -18.51 4.94
CA LYS A 253 -10.97 -19.36 6.13
C LYS A 253 -11.68 -18.56 7.22
N ARG A 254 -12.85 -19.02 7.64
CA ARG A 254 -13.61 -18.41 8.75
C ARG A 254 -12.81 -18.52 10.04
N GLY A 255 -12.65 -17.40 10.77
CA GLY A 255 -11.88 -17.36 12.02
C GLY A 255 -10.37 -17.43 11.84
N GLY A 256 -9.87 -17.47 10.61
CA GLY A 256 -8.44 -17.40 10.33
C GLY A 256 -7.85 -16.02 10.65
N SER A 257 -6.60 -15.99 11.10
CA SER A 257 -5.84 -14.75 11.34
C SER A 257 -5.38 -14.12 10.03
N ALA A 258 -4.97 -12.85 10.07
CA ALA A 258 -4.29 -12.21 8.93
C ALA A 258 -2.99 -12.93 8.58
N ALA A 259 -2.24 -13.41 9.59
CA ALA A 259 -1.01 -14.17 9.38
C ALA A 259 -1.25 -15.48 8.60
N GLU A 260 -2.32 -16.23 8.89
CA GLU A 260 -2.67 -17.43 8.12
C GLU A 260 -3.07 -17.09 6.66
N ARG A 261 -3.74 -15.98 6.45
CA ARG A 261 -4.17 -15.53 5.11
C ARG A 261 -2.99 -15.18 4.23
N PHE A 262 -2.00 -14.53 4.78
CA PHE A 262 -0.80 -14.02 4.09
C PHE A 262 0.41 -14.95 4.25
N ASP A 263 0.22 -16.16 4.76
CA ASP A 263 1.27 -17.18 4.88
C ASP A 263 1.60 -17.78 3.51
N TYR A 264 2.59 -17.19 2.86
CA TYR A 264 3.03 -17.60 1.52
C TYR A 264 4.49 -17.18 1.30
N LEU A 265 5.34 -18.14 0.94
CA LEU A 265 6.70 -17.87 0.52
C LEU A 265 6.77 -17.91 -1.00
N TYR A 266 7.03 -16.77 -1.62
CA TYR A 266 7.27 -16.69 -3.07
C TYR A 266 8.54 -17.44 -3.45
N SER A 267 8.48 -18.20 -4.55
CA SER A 267 9.65 -18.83 -5.13
C SER A 267 10.53 -17.82 -5.89
N GLU A 268 11.77 -18.19 -6.20
CA GLU A 268 12.68 -17.39 -7.02
C GLU A 268 12.08 -17.10 -8.42
N GLU A 269 11.44 -18.11 -9.02
CA GLU A 269 10.80 -18.01 -10.33
C GLU A 269 9.64 -17.02 -10.29
N GLU A 270 8.77 -17.10 -9.27
CA GLU A 270 7.66 -16.15 -9.09
C GLU A 270 8.14 -14.72 -8.90
N LEU A 271 9.21 -14.52 -8.12
CA LEU A 271 9.81 -13.20 -7.94
C LEU A 271 10.43 -12.67 -9.24
N ALA A 272 11.09 -13.52 -10.02
CA ALA A 272 11.66 -13.14 -11.31
C ALA A 272 10.58 -12.81 -12.35
N GLU A 273 9.48 -13.58 -12.40
CA GLU A 273 8.31 -13.29 -13.24
C GLU A 273 7.73 -11.90 -12.90
N TRP A 274 7.56 -11.60 -11.62
CA TRP A 274 7.05 -10.31 -11.16
C TRP A 274 7.99 -9.15 -11.49
N ALA A 275 9.31 -9.33 -11.27
CA ALA A 275 10.30 -8.31 -11.63
C ALA A 275 10.24 -7.97 -13.12
N ALA A 276 10.08 -8.99 -13.98
CA ALA A 276 9.92 -8.79 -15.42
C ALA A 276 8.58 -8.12 -15.78
N ALA A 277 7.48 -8.52 -15.12
CA ALA A 277 6.14 -8.04 -15.44
C ALA A 277 5.93 -6.56 -15.09
N ILE A 278 6.50 -6.07 -13.98
CA ILE A 278 6.33 -4.68 -13.55
C ILE A 278 7.34 -3.71 -14.15
N ARG A 279 8.42 -4.21 -14.75
CA ARG A 279 9.49 -3.37 -15.29
C ARG A 279 9.00 -2.33 -16.30
N PRO A 280 8.18 -2.67 -17.33
CA PRO A 280 7.70 -1.67 -18.28
C PRO A 280 6.94 -0.53 -17.61
N LEU A 281 6.11 -0.84 -16.60
CA LEU A 281 5.36 0.18 -15.85
C LEU A 281 6.29 1.01 -14.97
N ALA A 282 7.30 0.40 -14.36
CA ALA A 282 8.28 1.11 -13.55
C ALA A 282 9.11 2.08 -14.40
N ASP A 283 9.42 1.73 -15.64
CA ASP A 283 10.17 2.59 -16.59
C ASP A 283 9.34 3.82 -17.02
N GLU A 284 8.01 3.72 -17.01
CA GLU A 284 7.08 4.82 -17.32
C GLU A 284 6.75 5.68 -16.08
N ALA A 285 6.85 5.10 -14.87
CA ALA A 285 6.49 5.77 -13.62
C ALA A 285 7.56 6.80 -13.20
N GLU A 286 7.16 7.78 -12.37
CA GLU A 286 8.08 8.65 -11.66
C GLU A 286 8.66 7.97 -10.42
N ASN A 287 7.84 7.18 -9.75
CA ASN A 287 8.18 6.40 -8.58
C ASN A 287 7.66 4.97 -8.72
N ALA A 288 8.43 3.99 -8.25
CA ALA A 288 8.01 2.59 -8.29
C ALA A 288 8.28 1.90 -6.94
N TYR A 289 7.26 1.22 -6.42
CA TYR A 289 7.30 0.57 -5.12
C TYR A 289 6.76 -0.86 -5.17
N ALA A 290 7.48 -1.78 -4.54
CA ALA A 290 7.12 -3.19 -4.40
C ALA A 290 7.03 -3.53 -2.91
N MET A 291 5.82 -3.75 -2.40
CA MET A 291 5.50 -3.88 -0.98
C MET A 291 5.06 -5.30 -0.63
N PHE A 292 5.87 -6.00 0.16
CA PHE A 292 5.60 -7.38 0.57
C PHE A 292 4.74 -7.43 1.83
N ASN A 293 3.55 -8.03 1.71
CA ASN A 293 2.56 -8.19 2.78
C ASN A 293 2.31 -9.68 3.14
N ASN A 294 3.16 -10.57 2.66
CA ASN A 294 3.11 -12.00 2.96
C ASN A 294 3.73 -12.30 4.34
N ASN A 295 3.06 -11.82 5.39
CA ASN A 295 3.55 -11.78 6.77
C ASN A 295 3.46 -13.14 7.49
N GLY A 296 3.79 -14.23 6.79
CA GLY A 296 3.90 -15.57 7.35
C GLY A 296 5.32 -15.89 7.84
N ARG A 297 5.51 -17.17 8.18
CA ARG A 297 6.81 -17.74 8.55
C ARG A 297 7.04 -19.08 7.87
N SER A 298 8.28 -19.36 7.55
CA SER A 298 8.69 -20.67 7.03
C SER A 298 9.77 -21.29 7.91
N PRO A 299 9.89 -22.64 7.93
CA PRO A 299 10.99 -23.32 8.57
C PRO A 299 12.32 -22.88 7.97
N SER A 300 13.30 -22.64 8.82
CA SER A 300 14.66 -22.36 8.35
C SER A 300 15.28 -23.64 7.74
N PRO A 301 15.95 -23.53 6.59
CA PRO A 301 16.69 -24.66 6.04
C PRO A 301 17.69 -25.22 7.06
N PRO A 302 17.89 -26.55 7.13
CA PRO A 302 18.86 -27.14 8.03
C PRO A 302 20.26 -26.56 7.83
N GLY A 303 20.90 -26.13 8.93
CA GLY A 303 22.25 -25.55 8.91
C GLY A 303 22.33 -24.06 8.54
N LEU A 304 21.23 -23.40 8.21
CA LEU A 304 21.17 -21.96 7.94
C LEU A 304 20.56 -21.20 9.13
N GLY A 305 21.44 -20.77 10.06
CA GLY A 305 21.09 -19.89 11.17
C GLY A 305 20.66 -20.61 12.45
N GLU A 306 20.54 -19.82 13.54
CA GLU A 306 20.20 -20.30 14.87
C GLU A 306 18.69 -20.41 15.13
N ARG A 307 17.86 -20.04 14.16
CA ARG A 307 16.40 -19.98 14.32
C ARG A 307 15.70 -21.09 13.58
N GLU A 308 14.71 -21.67 14.22
CA GLU A 308 13.83 -22.68 13.63
C GLU A 308 12.97 -22.12 12.50
N TRP A 309 12.63 -20.81 12.54
CA TRP A 309 11.74 -20.14 11.62
C TRP A 309 12.33 -18.82 11.13
N PHE A 310 11.91 -18.38 9.93
CA PHE A 310 12.20 -17.05 9.41
C PHE A 310 10.91 -16.35 8.91
N ALA A 311 10.90 -15.02 8.92
CA ALA A 311 9.80 -14.22 8.38
C ALA A 311 9.86 -14.18 6.85
N GLN A 312 8.76 -14.46 6.18
CA GLN A 312 8.68 -14.57 4.72
C GLN A 312 8.79 -13.20 4.02
N ALA A 313 8.04 -12.19 4.47
CA ALA A 313 7.99 -10.89 3.81
C ALA A 313 9.37 -10.22 3.64
N PRO A 314 10.19 -10.03 4.66
CA PRO A 314 11.49 -9.39 4.48
C PRO A 314 12.48 -10.25 3.67
N VAL A 315 12.37 -11.58 3.71
CA VAL A 315 13.20 -12.48 2.89
C VAL A 315 12.84 -12.32 1.42
N ASN A 316 11.56 -12.41 1.06
CA ASN A 316 11.13 -12.19 -0.32
C ASN A 316 11.44 -10.77 -0.80
N ALA A 317 11.25 -9.75 0.05
CA ALA A 317 11.55 -8.36 -0.29
C ALA A 317 13.05 -8.15 -0.60
N LEU A 318 13.95 -8.72 0.19
CA LEU A 318 15.41 -8.64 -0.07
C LEU A 318 15.77 -9.36 -1.37
N ARG A 319 15.24 -10.56 -1.61
CA ARG A 319 15.48 -11.29 -2.88
C ARG A 319 14.94 -10.53 -4.08
N PHE A 320 13.75 -9.94 -3.97
CA PHE A 320 13.18 -9.12 -5.03
C PHE A 320 14.01 -7.85 -5.28
N LYS A 321 14.54 -7.22 -4.23
CA LYS A 321 15.42 -6.04 -4.33
C LYS A 321 16.71 -6.40 -5.12
N GLU A 322 17.31 -7.56 -4.89
CA GLU A 322 18.46 -8.06 -5.66
C GLU A 322 18.10 -8.28 -7.15
N LEU A 323 16.94 -8.87 -7.44
CA LEU A 323 16.48 -9.14 -8.81
C LEU A 323 16.25 -7.86 -9.62
N VAL A 324 15.66 -6.84 -9.00
CA VAL A 324 15.38 -5.57 -9.70
C VAL A 324 16.63 -4.70 -9.84
N ALA A 325 17.59 -4.76 -8.89
CA ALA A 325 18.88 -4.06 -8.95
C ALA A 325 19.86 -4.72 -9.94
N GLY A 326 19.91 -6.04 -10.03
CA GLY A 326 20.86 -6.77 -10.87
C GLY A 326 20.69 -6.56 -12.38
N ARG A 327 19.57 -6.00 -12.83
CA ARG A 327 19.35 -5.60 -14.23
C ARG A 327 19.86 -4.19 -14.56
N GLU A 328 20.11 -3.36 -13.56
CA GLU A 328 20.72 -2.04 -13.74
C GLU A 328 22.24 -2.14 -14.03
N ALA A 329 22.89 -3.21 -13.57
CA ALA A 329 24.32 -3.46 -13.77
C ALA A 329 24.65 -4.14 -15.12
N GLY A 330 23.66 -4.62 -15.88
CA GLY A 330 23.85 -5.42 -17.10
C GLY A 330 23.64 -4.69 -18.42
N VAL A 331 23.44 -3.37 -18.40
CA VAL A 331 23.32 -2.50 -19.59
C VAL A 331 24.39 -1.42 -19.50
N ALA A 332 25.65 -1.84 -19.65
CA ALA A 332 26.78 -0.97 -19.91
C ALA A 332 27.52 -1.49 -21.16
#